data_b2f75e34f1e822c75b8bf41232dbaee8
#
_entry.id   b2f75e34f1e822c75b8bf41232dbaee8
#
_cell.length_a   1.000
_cell.length_b   1.000
_cell.length_c   1.000
_cell.angle_alpha   90.00
_cell.angle_beta   90.00
_cell.angle_gamma   90.00
#
_symmetry.space_group_name_H-M   'P 1'
#
loop_
_entity.id
_entity.type
_entity.pdbx_description
1 polymer ?
#
loop_
_entity_poly.entity_id
_entity_poly.type
_entity_poly.pdbx_seq_one_letter_code
_entity_poly.pdbx_strand_id
1 'polypeptide(L)'
;MRSDPRLNELLDFINQNLAGDLSVERLAKQFFISPSYLMHQFKRHTGCTLHQYVLQKRLIQAHRDIQAGEAVTAAALSSGFADYSTFLRAFRKMFGCLPSDLR
;
A
#
# COMPACT_ATOMS: atom_id res chain seq x y z
N MET A 1 -0.72 24.05 -9.48
CA MET A 1 -0.75 24.07 -8.01
C MET A 1 0.41 23.27 -7.46
N ARG A 2 1.11 23.83 -6.50
CA ARG A 2 2.28 23.15 -5.95
C ARG A 2 1.89 22.13 -4.90
N SER A 3 2.44 20.94 -5.02
CA SER A 3 2.33 19.91 -3.99
C SER A 3 3.35 20.19 -2.90
N ASP A 4 3.02 19.78 -1.68
CA ASP A 4 3.97 19.83 -0.57
C ASP A 4 5.11 18.86 -0.87
N PRO A 5 6.40 19.30 -0.85
CA PRO A 5 7.53 18.41 -1.11
C PRO A 5 7.58 17.20 -0.20
N ARG A 6 7.04 17.30 1.02
CA ARG A 6 7.00 16.18 1.95
C ARG A 6 6.13 15.03 1.44
N LEU A 7 5.16 15.31 0.56
CA LEU A 7 4.32 14.26 -0.01
C LEU A 7 5.11 13.34 -0.92
N ASN A 8 6.04 13.86 -1.70
CA ASN A 8 6.89 13.04 -2.55
C ASN A 8 7.79 12.13 -1.71
N GLU A 9 8.37 12.66 -0.64
CA GLU A 9 9.17 11.87 0.28
C GLU A 9 8.33 10.81 0.98
N LEU A 10 7.10 11.14 1.34
CA LEU A 10 6.16 10.22 1.96
C LEU A 10 5.79 9.08 1.02
N LEU A 11 5.53 9.37 -0.25
CA LEU A 11 5.24 8.35 -1.25
C LEU A 11 6.42 7.40 -1.43
N ASP A 12 7.64 7.92 -1.51
CA ASP A 12 8.85 7.11 -1.60
C ASP A 12 9.01 6.22 -0.38
N PHE A 13 8.76 6.78 0.82
CA PHE A 13 8.82 6.02 2.06
C PHE A 13 7.80 4.87 2.05
N ILE A 14 6.57 5.12 1.64
CA ILE A 14 5.53 4.10 1.57
C ILE A 14 5.98 2.96 0.65
N ASN A 15 6.45 3.30 -0.54
CA ASN A 15 6.85 2.31 -1.54
C ASN A 15 8.05 1.46 -1.10
N GLN A 16 8.90 2.00 -0.25
CA GLN A 16 10.07 1.29 0.28
C GLN A 16 9.78 0.51 1.56
N ASN A 17 8.61 0.69 2.17
CA ASN A 17 8.27 0.11 3.47
C ASN A 17 6.90 -0.54 3.49
N LEU A 18 6.50 -1.19 2.40
CA LEU A 18 5.16 -1.76 2.26
C LEU A 18 4.81 -2.79 3.33
N ALA A 19 5.80 -3.52 3.84
CA ALA A 19 5.57 -4.51 4.89
C ALA A 19 5.45 -3.89 6.29
N GLY A 20 5.74 -2.59 6.43
CA GLY A 20 5.77 -1.93 7.73
C GLY A 20 4.44 -1.30 8.12
N ASP A 21 4.48 -0.60 9.26
CA ASP A 21 3.35 0.17 9.75
C ASP A 21 3.23 1.47 8.95
N LEU A 22 2.19 1.57 8.13
CA LEU A 22 1.92 2.72 7.28
C LEU A 22 0.62 3.42 7.68
N SER A 23 0.32 3.42 8.98
CA SER A 23 -0.85 4.12 9.52
C SER A 23 -0.70 5.64 9.37
N VAL A 24 -1.83 6.34 9.30
CA VAL A 24 -1.86 7.79 9.21
C VAL A 24 -1.10 8.42 10.38
N GLU A 25 -1.33 7.92 11.58
CA GLU A 25 -0.72 8.43 12.80
C GLU A 25 0.79 8.36 12.76
N ARG A 26 1.31 7.21 12.34
CA ARG A 26 2.76 7.00 12.25
C ARG A 26 3.39 7.89 11.19
N LEU A 27 2.79 7.94 10.01
CA LEU A 27 3.33 8.74 8.90
C LEU A 27 3.26 10.23 9.20
N ALA A 28 2.16 10.69 9.79
CA ALA A 28 2.01 12.10 10.16
C ALA A 28 3.09 12.51 11.17
N LYS A 29 3.33 11.66 12.17
CA LYS A 29 4.37 11.92 13.18
C LYS A 29 5.76 11.95 12.55
N GLN A 30 6.06 11.00 11.68
CA GLN A 30 7.37 10.90 11.05
C GLN A 30 7.69 12.09 10.15
N PHE A 31 6.69 12.62 9.45
CA PHE A 31 6.87 13.72 8.51
C PHE A 31 6.48 15.08 9.09
N PHE A 32 6.24 15.15 10.40
CA PHE A 32 5.97 16.40 11.12
C PHE A 32 4.78 17.18 10.56
N ILE A 33 3.69 16.47 10.25
CA ILE A 33 2.44 17.05 9.78
C ILE A 33 1.30 16.46 10.60
N SER A 34 0.15 17.16 10.62
CA SER A 34 -1.03 16.63 11.32
C SER A 34 -1.68 15.52 10.51
N PRO A 35 -2.36 14.56 11.18
CA PRO A 35 -3.10 13.52 10.47
C PRO A 35 -4.14 14.08 9.50
N SER A 36 -4.86 15.14 9.89
CA SER A 36 -5.86 15.76 9.01
C SER A 36 -5.24 16.36 7.76
N TYR A 37 -4.12 17.05 7.92
CA TYR A 37 -3.39 17.64 6.80
C TYR A 37 -2.90 16.54 5.87
N LEU A 38 -2.32 15.48 6.44
CA LEU A 38 -1.81 14.35 5.65
C LEU A 38 -2.94 13.73 4.82
N MET A 39 -4.06 13.39 5.43
CA MET A 39 -5.17 12.75 4.73
C MET A 39 -5.72 13.64 3.61
N HIS A 40 -5.90 14.92 3.89
CA HIS A 40 -6.45 15.87 2.92
C HIS A 40 -5.49 16.07 1.73
N GLN A 41 -4.23 16.35 2.03
CA GLN A 41 -3.23 16.61 0.98
C GLN A 41 -2.89 15.35 0.19
N PHE A 42 -2.88 14.20 0.85
CA PHE A 42 -2.62 12.92 0.17
C PHE A 42 -3.67 12.66 -0.91
N LYS A 43 -4.94 12.76 -0.54
CA LYS A 43 -6.04 12.55 -1.50
C LYS A 43 -5.99 13.56 -2.64
N ARG A 44 -5.69 14.81 -2.31
CA ARG A 44 -5.58 15.88 -3.30
C ARG A 44 -4.43 15.63 -4.28
N HIS A 45 -3.31 15.13 -3.77
CA HIS A 45 -2.10 14.89 -4.58
C HIS A 45 -2.21 13.62 -5.43
N THR A 46 -2.73 12.54 -4.87
CA THR A 46 -2.76 11.22 -5.52
C THR A 46 -4.10 10.86 -6.15
N GLY A 47 -5.18 11.50 -5.73
CA GLY A 47 -6.53 11.17 -6.19
C GLY A 47 -7.20 10.06 -5.40
N CYS A 48 -6.52 9.47 -4.40
CA CYS A 48 -7.08 8.41 -3.57
C CYS A 48 -6.66 8.61 -2.11
N THR A 49 -7.35 7.90 -1.20
CA THR A 49 -6.97 7.97 0.21
C THR A 49 -5.65 7.26 0.45
N LEU A 50 -4.99 7.61 1.56
CA LEU A 50 -3.77 6.92 1.97
C LEU A 50 -3.98 5.41 2.09
N HIS A 51 -5.10 5.00 2.72
CA HIS A 51 -5.42 3.59 2.88
C HIS A 51 -5.56 2.87 1.53
N GLN A 52 -6.28 3.47 0.59
CA GLN A 52 -6.45 2.92 -0.74
C GLN A 52 -5.12 2.79 -1.49
N TYR A 53 -4.30 3.81 -1.39
CA TYR A 53 -2.99 3.81 -2.04
C TYR A 53 -2.09 2.69 -1.51
N VAL A 54 -1.99 2.58 -0.18
CA VAL A 54 -1.17 1.54 0.45
C VAL A 54 -1.68 0.15 0.06
N LEU A 55 -2.98 -0.05 0.11
CA LEU A 55 -3.58 -1.34 -0.26
C LEU A 55 -3.25 -1.71 -1.71
N GLN A 56 -3.40 -0.78 -2.64
CA GLN A 56 -3.07 -1.03 -4.04
C GLN A 56 -1.60 -1.39 -4.23
N LYS A 57 -0.70 -0.66 -3.59
CA LYS A 57 0.74 -0.92 -3.72
C LYS A 57 1.12 -2.28 -3.14
N ARG A 58 0.53 -2.65 -2.02
CA ARG A 58 0.75 -3.97 -1.43
C ARG A 58 0.27 -5.10 -2.35
N LEU A 59 -0.89 -4.92 -2.97
CA LEU A 59 -1.42 -5.92 -3.90
C LEU A 59 -0.57 -6.04 -5.16
N ILE A 60 -0.10 -4.93 -5.70
CA ILE A 60 0.77 -4.93 -6.88
C ILE A 60 2.08 -5.65 -6.56
N GLN A 61 2.66 -5.39 -5.39
CA GLN A 61 3.90 -6.05 -4.99
C GLN A 61 3.69 -7.56 -4.85
N ALA A 62 2.60 -7.98 -4.19
CA ALA A 62 2.29 -9.40 -4.05
C ALA A 62 2.09 -10.07 -5.41
N HIS A 63 1.40 -9.40 -6.31
CA HIS A 63 1.17 -9.90 -7.67
C HIS A 63 2.51 -10.17 -8.39
N ARG A 64 3.43 -9.22 -8.32
CA ARG A 64 4.77 -9.37 -8.91
C ARG A 64 5.52 -10.55 -8.32
N ASP A 65 5.50 -10.67 -6.99
CA ASP A 65 6.21 -11.73 -6.28
C ASP A 65 5.67 -13.11 -6.64
N ILE A 66 4.35 -13.24 -6.75
CA ILE A 66 3.72 -14.50 -7.13
C ILE A 66 4.08 -14.86 -8.57
N GLN A 67 4.07 -13.91 -9.48
CA GLN A 67 4.47 -14.14 -10.86
C GLN A 67 5.93 -14.54 -10.97
N ALA A 68 6.76 -14.05 -10.06
CA ALA A 68 8.18 -14.42 -10.00
C ALA A 68 8.41 -15.78 -9.37
N GLY A 69 7.36 -16.48 -8.95
CA GLY A 69 7.45 -17.83 -8.41
C GLY A 69 7.38 -17.94 -6.90
N GLU A 70 7.15 -16.82 -6.20
CA GLU A 70 7.04 -16.85 -4.75
C GLU A 70 5.71 -17.48 -4.32
N ALA A 71 5.73 -18.19 -3.18
CA ALA A 71 4.51 -18.78 -2.63
C ALA A 71 3.50 -17.69 -2.28
N VAL A 72 2.22 -17.96 -2.53
CA VAL A 72 1.14 -16.97 -2.33
C VAL A 72 1.12 -16.45 -0.89
N THR A 73 1.23 -17.33 0.10
CA THR A 73 1.23 -16.91 1.50
C THR A 73 2.45 -16.07 1.86
N ALA A 74 3.61 -16.43 1.34
CA ALA A 74 4.83 -15.64 1.56
C ALA A 74 4.72 -14.26 0.92
N ALA A 75 4.21 -14.19 -0.30
CA ALA A 75 4.01 -12.92 -1.00
C ALA A 75 3.04 -12.00 -0.24
N ALA A 76 1.95 -12.55 0.29
CA ALA A 76 0.99 -11.78 1.07
C ALA A 76 1.64 -11.18 2.33
N LEU A 77 2.39 -11.98 3.08
CA LEU A 77 3.06 -11.52 4.29
C LEU A 77 4.14 -10.48 4.00
N SER A 78 4.99 -10.75 3.01
CA SER A 78 6.09 -9.83 2.67
C SER A 78 5.60 -8.52 2.10
N SER A 79 4.38 -8.49 1.57
CA SER A 79 3.76 -7.27 1.05
C SER A 79 2.97 -6.50 2.11
N GLY A 80 2.96 -6.96 3.36
CA GLY A 80 2.38 -6.21 4.47
C GLY A 80 0.98 -6.62 4.89
N PHE A 81 0.44 -7.72 4.37
CA PHE A 81 -0.87 -8.22 4.82
C PHE A 81 -0.72 -9.06 6.07
N ALA A 82 -1.46 -8.68 7.11
CA ALA A 82 -1.44 -9.41 8.38
C ALA A 82 -2.32 -10.67 8.35
N ASP A 83 -3.30 -10.69 7.45
CA ASP A 83 -4.35 -11.70 7.40
C ASP A 83 -4.54 -12.17 5.96
N TYR A 84 -4.44 -13.48 5.76
CA TYR A 84 -4.54 -14.08 4.43
C TYR A 84 -5.94 -13.89 3.82
N SER A 85 -6.99 -13.98 4.62
CA SER A 85 -8.37 -13.79 4.13
C SER A 85 -8.59 -12.38 3.58
N THR A 86 -8.06 -11.38 4.27
CA THR A 86 -8.12 -10.00 3.82
C THR A 86 -7.38 -9.83 2.51
N PHE A 87 -6.20 -10.44 2.41
CA PHE A 87 -5.41 -10.43 1.18
C PHE A 87 -6.19 -11.03 0.01
N LEU A 88 -6.77 -12.20 0.18
CA LEU A 88 -7.51 -12.88 -0.89
C LEU A 88 -8.69 -12.05 -1.40
N ARG A 89 -9.47 -11.48 -0.50
CA ARG A 89 -10.61 -10.63 -0.89
C ARG A 89 -10.16 -9.41 -1.67
N ALA A 90 -9.14 -8.74 -1.18
CA ALA A 90 -8.61 -7.54 -1.83
C ALA A 90 -7.99 -7.88 -3.20
N PHE A 91 -7.24 -8.97 -3.27
CA PHE A 91 -6.61 -9.43 -4.50
C PHE A 91 -7.66 -9.74 -5.57
N ARG A 92 -8.67 -10.51 -5.21
CA ARG A 92 -9.75 -10.87 -6.14
C ARG A 92 -10.52 -9.66 -6.62
N LYS A 93 -10.77 -8.71 -5.72
CA LYS A 93 -11.48 -7.47 -6.08
C LYS A 93 -10.67 -6.64 -7.08
N MET A 94 -9.36 -6.55 -6.89
CA MET A 94 -8.51 -5.73 -7.74
C MET A 94 -8.19 -6.38 -9.08
N PHE A 95 -7.86 -7.68 -9.07
CA PHE A 95 -7.36 -8.37 -10.26
C PHE A 95 -8.39 -9.28 -10.95
N GLY A 96 -9.54 -9.52 -10.33
CA GLY A 96 -10.59 -10.34 -10.91
C GLY A 96 -10.29 -11.85 -10.91
N CYS A 97 -9.23 -12.28 -10.26
CA CYS A 97 -8.84 -13.68 -10.17
C CYS A 97 -8.21 -13.99 -8.82
N LEU A 98 -7.99 -15.26 -8.54
CA LEU A 98 -7.29 -15.69 -7.33
C LEU A 98 -5.77 -15.65 -7.56
N PRO A 99 -4.97 -15.48 -6.49
CA PRO A 99 -3.52 -15.50 -6.62
C PRO A 99 -2.99 -16.81 -7.22
N SER A 100 -3.62 -17.93 -6.90
CA SER A 100 -3.24 -19.24 -7.43
C SER A 100 -3.41 -19.34 -8.95
N ASP A 101 -4.26 -18.51 -9.54
CA ASP A 101 -4.48 -18.49 -10.98
C ASP A 101 -3.32 -17.85 -11.76
N LEU A 102 -2.40 -17.21 -11.07
CA LEU A 102 -1.22 -16.58 -11.70
C LEU A 102 -0.08 -17.57 -11.97
N ARG A 103 -0.22 -18.78 -11.49
CA ARG A 103 0.87 -19.78 -11.58
C ARG A 103 0.64 -20.78 -12.69
#